data_ad2d17f0fe88f44b1e0ea9ce4b8685d3
#
_entry.id   ad2d17f0fe88f44b1e0ea9ce4b8685d3
#
_cell.length_a   1.000
_cell.length_b   1.000
_cell.length_c   1.000
_cell.angle_alpha   90.00
_cell.angle_beta   90.00
_cell.angle_gamma   90.00
#
_symmetry.space_group_name_H-M   'P 1'
#
loop_
_entity.id
_entity.type
_entity.pdbx_description
1 polymer ?
#
loop_
_entity_poly.entity_id
_entity_poly.type
_entity_poly.pdbx_seq_one_letter_code
_entity_poly.pdbx_strand_id
1 'polypeptide(L)'
;MANNFQVKEIGKNLADTSKPLKERFRALFTLKNIGGKEAIDFIANSFTDSSALLKHELAYCLGQMQDPYAIPKLIKVLENEEQEPMVRHEAGIYFLSDARMKVTVFLYISRNPGHFAP
;
A
#
# COMPACT_ATOMS: atom_id res chain seq x y z
N MET A 1 -3.69 18.65 13.43
CA MET A 1 -3.14 17.29 13.35
C MET A 1 -4.24 16.28 13.64
N ALA A 2 -4.36 15.25 12.85
CA ALA A 2 -5.37 14.22 13.06
C ALA A 2 -5.02 13.37 14.29
N ASN A 3 -6.02 13.03 15.10
CA ASN A 3 -5.86 12.13 16.23
C ASN A 3 -6.22 10.69 15.84
N ASN A 4 -5.94 9.72 16.71
CA ASN A 4 -6.17 8.31 16.44
C ASN A 4 -7.64 8.00 16.12
N PHE A 5 -8.56 8.70 16.74
CA PHE A 5 -10.00 8.50 16.46
C PHE A 5 -10.32 8.89 15.01
N GLN A 6 -9.80 10.03 14.56
CA GLN A 6 -10.04 10.50 13.20
C GLN A 6 -9.43 9.54 12.17
N VAL A 7 -8.21 9.04 12.41
CA VAL A 7 -7.56 8.09 11.52
C VAL A 7 -8.39 6.81 11.42
N LYS A 8 -8.90 6.30 12.54
CA LYS A 8 -9.73 5.10 12.55
C LYS A 8 -11.02 5.28 11.77
N GLU A 9 -11.68 6.43 11.92
CA GLU A 9 -12.92 6.70 11.20
C GLU A 9 -12.68 6.79 9.69
N ILE A 10 -11.60 7.45 9.29
CA ILE A 10 -11.23 7.52 7.88
C ILE A 10 -10.87 6.14 7.36
N GLY A 11 -10.15 5.35 8.13
CA GLY A 11 -9.79 3.99 7.77
C GLY A 11 -11.00 3.09 7.58
N LYS A 12 -12.02 3.23 8.42
CA LYS A 12 -13.29 2.50 8.27
C LYS A 12 -13.99 2.88 6.97
N ASN A 13 -13.95 4.16 6.59
CA ASN A 13 -14.54 4.60 5.32
C ASN A 13 -13.81 3.99 4.13
N LEU A 14 -12.50 3.89 4.19
CA LEU A 14 -11.72 3.24 3.14
C LEU A 14 -12.11 1.77 3.00
N ALA A 15 -12.30 1.08 4.11
CA ALA A 15 -12.59 -0.35 4.13
C ALA A 15 -14.04 -0.68 3.81
N ASP A 16 -14.94 0.29 3.79
CA ASP A 16 -16.37 0.07 3.65
C ASP A 16 -16.76 -0.13 2.20
N THR A 17 -16.95 -1.40 1.80
CA THR A 17 -17.30 -1.77 0.43
C THR A 17 -18.68 -1.30 -0.01
N SER A 18 -19.54 -0.88 0.92
CA SER A 18 -20.85 -0.34 0.60
C SER A 18 -20.80 1.12 0.13
N LYS A 19 -19.66 1.80 0.35
CA LYS A 19 -19.53 3.20 -0.05
C LYS A 19 -19.05 3.32 -1.50
N PRO A 20 -19.43 4.42 -2.19
CA PRO A 20 -18.93 4.67 -3.55
C PRO A 20 -17.41 4.78 -3.57
N LEU A 21 -16.79 4.32 -4.65
CA LEU A 21 -15.35 4.41 -4.82
C LEU A 21 -14.83 5.83 -4.64
N LYS A 22 -15.57 6.84 -5.09
CA LYS A 22 -15.20 8.25 -4.93
C LYS A 22 -14.92 8.60 -3.47
N GLU A 23 -15.79 8.16 -2.56
CA GLU A 23 -15.62 8.42 -1.12
C GLU A 23 -14.45 7.63 -0.55
N ARG A 24 -14.29 6.40 -1.03
CA ARG A 24 -13.20 5.54 -0.58
C ARG A 24 -11.85 6.08 -1.05
N PHE A 25 -11.75 6.58 -2.27
CA PHE A 25 -10.54 7.26 -2.75
C PHE A 25 -10.24 8.50 -1.92
N ARG A 26 -11.27 9.28 -1.56
CA ARG A 26 -11.07 10.45 -0.71
C ARG A 26 -10.49 10.04 0.65
N ALA A 27 -11.01 8.97 1.24
CA ALA A 27 -10.49 8.45 2.49
C ALA A 27 -9.03 8.01 2.34
N LEU A 28 -8.70 7.33 1.25
CA LEU A 28 -7.34 6.89 0.96
C LEU A 28 -6.37 8.08 0.88
N PHE A 29 -6.72 9.11 0.11
CA PHE A 29 -5.84 10.27 -0.05
C PHE A 29 -5.71 11.05 1.27
N THR A 30 -6.75 11.07 2.09
CA THR A 30 -6.67 11.70 3.41
C THR A 30 -5.70 10.94 4.31
N LEU A 31 -5.79 9.62 4.34
CA LEU A 31 -4.84 8.78 5.10
C LEU A 31 -3.41 8.98 4.61
N LYS A 32 -3.21 9.01 3.31
CA LYS A 32 -1.89 9.27 2.72
C LYS A 32 -1.31 10.59 3.25
N ASN A 33 -2.11 11.65 3.27
CA ASN A 33 -1.65 12.96 3.71
C ASN A 33 -1.40 13.04 5.22
N ILE A 34 -2.17 12.30 6.02
CA ILE A 34 -1.95 12.22 7.46
C ILE A 34 -0.62 11.50 7.75
N GLY A 35 -0.36 10.40 7.05
CA GLY A 35 0.85 9.63 7.25
C GLY A 35 0.85 8.82 8.54
N GLY A 36 1.99 8.18 8.82
CA GLY A 36 2.20 7.42 10.03
C GLY A 36 1.75 5.96 9.93
N LYS A 37 2.17 5.18 10.92
CA LYS A 37 1.97 3.72 10.91
C LYS A 37 0.51 3.30 10.84
N GLU A 38 -0.36 3.97 11.60
CA GLU A 38 -1.76 3.60 11.64
C GLU A 38 -2.42 3.82 10.28
N ALA A 39 -2.14 4.96 9.63
CA ALA A 39 -2.65 5.23 8.29
C ALA A 39 -2.15 4.19 7.29
N ILE A 40 -0.87 3.84 7.35
CA ILE A 40 -0.29 2.82 6.48
C ILE A 40 -0.97 1.47 6.70
N ASP A 41 -1.24 1.10 7.94
CA ASP A 41 -1.90 -0.18 8.23
C ASP A 41 -3.31 -0.23 7.64
N PHE A 42 -4.08 0.86 7.75
CA PHE A 42 -5.42 0.91 7.14
C PHE A 42 -5.35 0.77 5.62
N ILE A 43 -4.39 1.45 4.99
CA ILE A 43 -4.21 1.34 3.54
C ILE A 43 -3.83 -0.10 3.17
N ALA A 44 -2.86 -0.66 3.87
CA ALA A 44 -2.37 -2.01 3.58
C ALA A 44 -3.44 -3.08 3.77
N ASN A 45 -4.32 -2.91 4.74
CA ASN A 45 -5.39 -3.87 5.01
C ASN A 45 -6.45 -3.92 3.91
N SER A 46 -6.48 -2.94 3.02
CA SER A 46 -7.46 -2.89 1.93
C SER A 46 -7.02 -3.62 0.66
N PHE A 47 -5.86 -4.24 0.63
CA PHE A 47 -5.41 -5.01 -0.55
C PHE A 47 -6.20 -6.30 -0.79
N THR A 48 -7.10 -6.66 0.10
CA THR A 48 -8.03 -7.76 -0.11
C THR A 48 -9.33 -7.32 -0.80
N ASP A 49 -9.46 -6.04 -1.11
CA ASP A 49 -10.64 -5.49 -1.76
C ASP A 49 -10.82 -6.06 -3.18
N SER A 50 -12.05 -6.11 -3.64
CA SER A 50 -12.36 -6.62 -4.97
C SER A 50 -12.04 -5.64 -6.09
N SER A 51 -11.89 -4.34 -5.78
CA SER A 51 -11.62 -3.33 -6.79
C SER A 51 -10.14 -3.27 -7.13
N ALA A 52 -9.78 -3.71 -8.34
CA ALA A 52 -8.40 -3.59 -8.83
C ALA A 52 -7.97 -2.13 -8.92
N LEU A 53 -8.89 -1.24 -9.32
CA LEU A 53 -8.59 0.19 -9.42
C LEU A 53 -8.23 0.76 -8.05
N LEU A 54 -9.02 0.44 -7.02
CA LEU A 54 -8.71 0.88 -5.66
C LEU A 54 -7.34 0.33 -5.21
N LYS A 55 -7.10 -0.95 -5.43
CA LYS A 55 -5.83 -1.57 -5.01
C LYS A 55 -4.62 -0.97 -5.72
N HIS A 56 -4.76 -0.61 -6.99
CA HIS A 56 -3.71 0.12 -7.71
C HIS A 56 -3.40 1.44 -7.00
N GLU A 57 -4.42 2.19 -6.62
CA GLU A 57 -4.23 3.46 -5.92
C GLU A 57 -3.69 3.27 -4.50
N LEU A 58 -4.05 2.17 -3.81
CA LEU A 58 -3.46 1.85 -2.51
C LEU A 58 -1.93 1.72 -2.62
N ALA A 59 -1.47 0.97 -3.62
CA ALA A 59 -0.04 0.78 -3.85
C ALA A 59 0.66 2.09 -4.19
N TYR A 60 0.04 2.90 -5.06
CA TYR A 60 0.56 4.20 -5.43
C TYR A 60 0.70 5.09 -4.20
N CYS A 61 -0.33 5.16 -3.36
CA CYS A 61 -0.31 6.01 -2.16
C CYS A 61 0.75 5.55 -1.16
N LEU A 62 0.90 4.25 -0.95
CA LEU A 62 1.96 3.74 -0.07
C LEU A 62 3.34 4.14 -0.58
N GLY A 63 3.53 4.08 -1.90
CA GLY A 63 4.77 4.52 -2.50
C GLY A 63 5.03 6.00 -2.30
N GLN A 64 4.00 6.82 -2.47
CA GLN A 64 4.11 8.27 -2.33
C GLN A 64 4.40 8.72 -0.89
N MET A 65 4.01 7.92 0.10
CA MET A 65 4.24 8.26 1.51
C MET A 65 5.71 8.24 1.90
N GLN A 66 6.55 7.53 1.15
CA GLN A 66 8.00 7.45 1.37
C GLN A 66 8.36 7.06 2.80
N ASP A 67 7.58 6.17 3.40
CA ASP A 67 7.77 5.71 4.77
C ASP A 67 8.30 4.28 4.74
N PRO A 68 9.45 4.00 5.36
CA PRO A 68 10.00 2.64 5.40
C PRO A 68 9.05 1.60 5.99
N TYR A 69 8.14 2.02 6.85
CA TYR A 69 7.13 1.10 7.41
C TYR A 69 6.24 0.49 6.33
N ALA A 70 6.05 1.19 5.20
CA ALA A 70 5.24 0.69 4.10
C ALA A 70 5.96 -0.38 3.26
N ILE A 71 7.28 -0.49 3.36
CA ILE A 71 8.07 -1.40 2.50
C ILE A 71 7.62 -2.86 2.63
N PRO A 72 7.53 -3.45 3.83
CA PRO A 72 7.06 -4.83 3.94
C PRO A 72 5.65 -5.03 3.39
N LYS A 73 4.79 -4.02 3.49
CA LYS A 73 3.43 -4.07 2.97
C LYS A 73 3.44 -4.16 1.44
N LEU A 74 4.25 -3.34 0.79
CA LEU A 74 4.39 -3.35 -0.66
C LEU A 74 5.06 -4.63 -1.17
N ILE A 75 6.03 -5.16 -0.44
CA ILE A 75 6.67 -6.43 -0.79
C ILE A 75 5.65 -7.57 -0.78
N LYS A 76 4.74 -7.59 0.21
CA LYS A 76 3.68 -8.60 0.25
C LYS A 76 2.77 -8.54 -0.98
N VAL A 77 2.49 -7.33 -1.48
CA VAL A 77 1.70 -7.18 -2.69
C VAL A 77 2.45 -7.76 -3.89
N LEU A 78 3.74 -7.49 -4.00
CA LEU A 78 4.58 -8.04 -5.07
C LEU A 78 4.64 -9.56 -5.04
N GLU A 79 4.75 -10.15 -3.86
CA GLU A 79 4.88 -11.60 -3.69
C GLU A 79 3.57 -12.33 -3.96
N ASN A 80 2.44 -11.67 -3.83
CA ASN A 80 1.14 -12.30 -3.94
C ASN A 80 0.74 -12.46 -5.41
N GLU A 81 0.92 -13.67 -5.94
CA GLU A 81 0.61 -13.99 -7.33
C GLU A 81 -0.88 -13.90 -7.64
N GLU A 82 -1.74 -13.88 -6.61
CA GLU A 82 -3.18 -13.74 -6.76
C GLU A 82 -3.63 -12.30 -6.96
N GLN A 83 -2.74 -11.33 -6.69
CA GLN A 83 -3.05 -9.94 -6.98
C GLN A 83 -2.98 -9.69 -8.49
N GLU A 84 -3.82 -8.77 -8.98
CA GLU A 84 -3.81 -8.43 -10.40
C GLU A 84 -2.43 -7.89 -10.82
N PRO A 85 -1.96 -8.22 -12.04
CA PRO A 85 -0.66 -7.75 -12.52
C PRO A 85 -0.48 -6.23 -12.42
N MET A 86 -1.54 -5.46 -12.68
CA MET A 86 -1.52 -4.01 -12.59
C MET A 86 -1.20 -3.53 -11.16
N VAL A 87 -1.76 -4.20 -10.17
CA VAL A 87 -1.53 -3.86 -8.76
C VAL A 87 -0.10 -4.20 -8.35
N ARG A 88 0.37 -5.38 -8.76
CA ARG A 88 1.75 -5.80 -8.48
C ARG A 88 2.76 -4.88 -9.15
N HIS A 89 2.47 -4.48 -10.38
CA HIS A 89 3.32 -3.57 -11.14
C HIS A 89 3.46 -2.23 -10.41
N GLU A 90 2.35 -1.67 -9.95
CA GLU A 90 2.37 -0.40 -9.23
C GLU A 90 3.17 -0.49 -7.93
N ALA A 91 3.02 -1.59 -7.19
CA ALA A 91 3.82 -1.80 -6.00
C ALA A 91 5.32 -1.86 -6.33
N GLY A 92 5.67 -2.44 -7.49
CA GLY A 92 7.06 -2.55 -7.93
C GLY A 92 7.67 -1.22 -8.36
N ILE A 93 6.89 -0.35 -8.99
CA ILE A 93 7.38 0.95 -9.49
C ILE A 93 7.99 1.76 -8.35
N TYR A 94 7.38 1.74 -7.17
CA TYR A 94 7.89 2.48 -6.03
C TYR A 94 9.36 2.16 -5.74
N PHE A 95 9.72 0.89 -5.78
CA PHE A 95 11.08 0.46 -5.48
C PHE A 95 12.08 0.88 -6.54
N LEU A 96 11.62 1.15 -7.76
CA LEU A 96 12.50 1.57 -8.85
C LEU A 96 12.77 3.07 -8.85
N SER A 97 11.98 3.85 -8.13
CA SER A 97 12.05 5.32 -8.15
C SER A 97 13.00 5.91 -7.11
N ASP A 98 13.42 5.13 -6.11
CA ASP A 98 14.28 5.61 -5.03
C ASP A 98 15.47 4.66 -4.85
N ALA A 99 16.69 5.21 -4.95
CA ALA A 99 17.91 4.41 -4.85
C ALA A 99 18.03 3.70 -3.49
N ARG A 100 17.57 4.35 -2.40
CA ARG A 100 17.59 3.73 -1.07
C ARG A 100 16.65 2.54 -1.00
N MET A 101 15.50 2.66 -1.66
CA MET A 101 14.52 1.59 -1.71
C MET A 101 15.04 0.42 -2.54
N LYS A 102 15.75 0.69 -3.64
CA LYS A 102 16.37 -0.37 -4.43
C LYS A 102 17.34 -1.20 -3.60
N VAL A 103 18.17 -0.56 -2.77
CA VAL A 103 19.09 -1.25 -1.88
C VAL A 103 18.33 -2.08 -0.86
N THR A 104 17.30 -1.50 -0.24
CA THR A 104 16.50 -2.19 0.77
C THR A 104 15.81 -3.42 0.18
N VAL A 105 15.22 -3.28 -1.00
CA VAL A 105 14.57 -4.41 -1.69
C VAL A 105 15.60 -5.46 -2.08
N PHE A 106 16.76 -5.05 -2.57
CA PHE A 106 17.83 -5.98 -2.90
C PHE A 106 18.24 -6.81 -1.68
N LEU A 107 18.45 -6.16 -0.54
CA LEU A 107 18.80 -6.85 0.69
C LEU A 107 17.69 -7.81 1.14
N TYR A 108 16.43 -7.39 1.02
CA TYR A 108 15.31 -8.23 1.36
C TYR A 108 15.28 -9.48 0.46
N ILE A 109 15.40 -9.30 -0.85
CA ILE A 109 15.39 -10.41 -1.81
C ILE A 109 16.56 -11.37 -1.54
N SER A 110 17.75 -10.82 -1.22
CA SER A 110 18.92 -11.63 -0.90
C SER A 110 18.72 -12.51 0.33
N ARG A 111 17.95 -12.02 1.29
CA ARG A 111 17.65 -12.76 2.52
C ARG A 111 16.47 -13.72 2.37
N ASN A 112 15.65 -13.54 1.33
CA ASN A 112 14.43 -14.31 1.11
C ASN A 112 14.35 -14.77 -0.36
N PRO A 113 15.35 -15.51 -0.86
CA PRO A 113 15.46 -15.80 -2.29
C PRO A 113 14.29 -16.61 -2.86
N GLY A 114 13.65 -17.45 -2.03
CA GLY A 114 12.54 -18.28 -2.50
C GLY A 114 11.27 -17.52 -2.85
N HIS A 115 11.13 -16.28 -2.39
CA HIS A 115 9.92 -15.48 -2.63
C HIS A 115 9.83 -14.94 -4.06
N PHE A 116 10.96 -14.85 -4.76
CA PHE A 116 11.04 -14.22 -6.08
C PHE A 116 11.62 -15.16 -7.14
N ALA A 117 11.78 -16.42 -6.80
CA ALA A 117 12.24 -17.42 -7.75
C ALA A 117 11.16 -17.68 -8.81
N PRO A 118 11.52 -17.85 -10.10
CA PRO A 118 10.55 -18.19 -11.15
C PRO A 118 9.95 -19.57 -10.96
#